data_a4783105cf0860edd00e83d2a80808ec
#
_entry.id   a4783105cf0860edd00e83d2a80808ec
#
_cell.length_a   1.000
_cell.length_b   1.000
_cell.length_c   1.000
_cell.angle_alpha   90.00
_cell.angle_beta   90.00
_cell.angle_gamma   90.00
#
_symmetry.space_group_name_H-M   'P 1'
#
loop_
_entity.id
_entity.type
_entity.pdbx_description
1 polymer ?
#
loop_
_entity_poly.entity_id
_entity_poly.type
_entity_poly.pdbx_seq_one_letter_code
_entity_poly.pdbx_strand_id
1 'polypeptide(L)'
;MAKSKEKIMEIVFLLAACVSILAVALICVFLFANGIPAMKKIGFADFLLGTTWKPGNDIYGIFPMILGSIYVTAGAIIIGVPIGLLTAVFLAWYCPEKIYKVVKPAVELLAGIPSVVYGFFGMVMIVPAIRYNFGGTGSSILAASILLGIMILPTIIGVSESAIRAVPGSYYEGSLALGATHERSVFRAVLPAAKSGIFAGIILGVGRAIGETMAVIMVAGNQARVPKGILKGVRTLTANIVMEMGYAEGLHREALIATGVVLFVFILIINLAFSIIKMRSEKE
;
A
#
# COMPACT_ATOMS: atom_id res chain seq x y z
N MET A 1 -34.57 30.71 -4.37
CA MET A 1 -34.21 29.50 -5.09
C MET A 1 -32.75 29.04 -4.85
N ALA A 2 -31.72 29.89 -4.88
CA ALA A 2 -30.33 29.50 -4.63
C ALA A 2 -30.10 28.93 -3.21
N LYS A 3 -30.51 29.62 -2.15
CA LYS A 3 -30.40 29.18 -0.74
C LYS A 3 -31.09 27.82 -0.47
N SER A 4 -32.21 27.54 -1.15
CA SER A 4 -32.94 26.28 -0.96
C SER A 4 -32.16 25.09 -1.60
N LYS A 5 -31.54 25.29 -2.76
CA LYS A 5 -30.67 24.29 -3.40
C LYS A 5 -29.39 24.04 -2.59
N GLU A 6 -28.80 25.10 -2.04
CA GLU A 6 -27.62 25.03 -1.19
C GLU A 6 -27.88 24.20 0.07
N LYS A 7 -29.00 24.46 0.74
CA LYS A 7 -29.41 23.69 1.93
C LYS A 7 -29.71 22.21 1.62
N ILE A 8 -30.30 21.92 0.45
CA ILE A 8 -30.50 20.53 0.02
C ILE A 8 -29.16 19.84 -0.20
N MET A 9 -28.20 20.49 -0.87
CA MET A 9 -26.86 19.91 -1.10
C MET A 9 -26.10 19.69 0.22
N GLU A 10 -26.20 20.61 1.17
CA GLU A 10 -25.61 20.48 2.52
C GLU A 10 -26.14 19.22 3.22
N ILE A 11 -27.47 19.01 3.19
CA ILE A 11 -28.11 17.82 3.77
C ILE A 11 -27.65 16.54 3.06
N VAL A 12 -27.58 16.55 1.72
CA VAL A 12 -27.12 15.38 0.95
C VAL A 12 -25.68 15.02 1.30
N PHE A 13 -24.77 16.01 1.39
CA PHE A 13 -23.39 15.76 1.79
C PHE A 13 -23.28 15.28 3.24
N LEU A 14 -24.07 15.85 4.16
CA LEU A 14 -24.13 15.40 5.55
C LEU A 14 -24.58 13.93 5.63
N LEU A 15 -25.66 13.57 4.93
CA LEU A 15 -26.16 12.20 4.90
C LEU A 15 -25.12 11.25 4.31
N ALA A 16 -24.47 11.61 3.20
CA ALA A 16 -23.41 10.80 2.59
C ALA A 16 -22.23 10.58 3.55
N ALA A 17 -21.81 11.62 4.26
CA ALA A 17 -20.77 11.53 5.29
C ALA A 17 -21.18 10.60 6.44
N CYS A 18 -22.41 10.76 6.98
CA CYS A 18 -22.93 9.91 8.03
C CYS A 18 -23.01 8.44 7.62
N VAL A 19 -23.50 8.15 6.40
CA VAL A 19 -23.56 6.79 5.86
C VAL A 19 -22.17 6.17 5.73
N SER A 20 -21.19 6.94 5.24
CA SER A 20 -19.81 6.48 5.14
C SER A 20 -19.20 6.10 6.49
N ILE A 21 -19.37 6.97 7.51
CA ILE A 21 -18.88 6.71 8.86
C ILE A 21 -19.58 5.50 9.47
N LEU A 22 -20.91 5.41 9.31
CA LEU A 22 -21.70 4.27 9.80
C LEU A 22 -21.25 2.96 9.15
N ALA A 23 -21.02 2.93 7.84
CA ALA A 23 -20.53 1.74 7.13
C ALA A 23 -19.19 1.26 7.68
N VAL A 24 -18.22 2.17 7.87
CA VAL A 24 -16.92 1.83 8.48
C VAL A 24 -17.09 1.31 9.91
N ALA A 25 -17.92 1.96 10.72
CA ALA A 25 -18.19 1.53 12.09
C ALA A 25 -18.80 0.12 12.12
N LEU A 26 -19.78 -0.18 11.26
CA LEU A 26 -20.40 -1.50 11.16
C LEU A 26 -19.38 -2.57 10.73
N ILE A 27 -18.50 -2.28 9.78
CA ILE A 27 -17.41 -3.19 9.38
C ILE A 27 -16.48 -3.47 10.58
N CYS A 28 -16.06 -2.44 11.31
CA CYS A 28 -15.23 -2.62 12.50
C CYS A 28 -15.94 -3.47 13.56
N VAL A 29 -17.19 -3.14 13.90
CA VAL A 29 -17.97 -3.92 14.87
C VAL A 29 -18.09 -5.38 14.44
N PHE A 30 -18.43 -5.64 13.18
CA PHE A 30 -18.52 -7.00 12.64
C PHE A 30 -17.20 -7.77 12.76
N LEU A 31 -16.09 -7.15 12.34
CA LEU A 31 -14.77 -7.78 12.40
C LEU A 31 -14.37 -8.13 13.83
N PHE A 32 -14.49 -7.19 14.75
CA PHE A 32 -14.08 -7.41 16.14
C PHE A 32 -15.02 -8.34 16.90
N ALA A 33 -16.34 -8.26 16.68
CA ALA A 33 -17.33 -9.12 17.32
C ALA A 33 -17.19 -10.60 16.92
N ASN A 34 -16.76 -10.88 15.69
CA ASN A 34 -16.58 -12.25 15.22
C ASN A 34 -15.11 -12.72 15.34
N GLY A 35 -14.13 -11.87 15.11
CA GLY A 35 -12.73 -12.26 15.09
C GLY A 35 -12.12 -12.46 16.48
N ILE A 36 -12.46 -11.61 17.48
CA ILE A 36 -11.92 -11.76 18.85
C ILE A 36 -12.33 -13.08 19.51
N PRO A 37 -13.60 -13.50 19.44
CA PRO A 37 -14.00 -14.81 19.97
C PRO A 37 -13.26 -15.98 19.32
N ALA A 38 -13.00 -15.92 18.02
CA ALA A 38 -12.21 -16.92 17.31
C ALA A 38 -10.77 -17.00 17.83
N MET A 39 -10.11 -15.85 18.01
CA MET A 39 -8.76 -15.80 18.61
C MET A 39 -8.72 -16.39 20.02
N LYS A 40 -9.79 -16.18 20.83
CA LYS A 40 -9.90 -16.76 22.16
C LYS A 40 -10.06 -18.29 22.11
N LYS A 41 -10.84 -18.81 21.16
CA LYS A 41 -11.05 -20.26 20.98
C LYS A 41 -9.77 -20.97 20.54
N ILE A 42 -9.00 -20.36 19.64
CA ILE A 42 -7.74 -20.92 19.09
C ILE A 42 -6.60 -20.73 20.10
N GLY A 43 -6.60 -19.64 20.87
CA GLY A 43 -5.50 -19.15 21.68
C GLY A 43 -4.78 -18.00 20.99
N PHE A 44 -4.68 -16.83 21.64
CA PHE A 44 -4.07 -15.64 21.04
C PHE A 44 -2.62 -15.87 20.59
N ALA A 45 -1.82 -16.56 21.42
CA ALA A 45 -0.42 -16.84 21.10
C ALA A 45 -0.31 -17.83 19.95
N ASP A 46 -1.07 -18.90 19.96
CA ASP A 46 -1.06 -19.93 18.92
C ASP A 46 -1.54 -19.37 17.58
N PHE A 47 -2.52 -18.48 17.60
CA PHE A 47 -3.01 -17.81 16.40
C PHE A 47 -1.97 -16.83 15.82
N LEU A 48 -1.43 -15.93 16.64
CA LEU A 48 -0.53 -14.87 16.16
C LEU A 48 0.89 -15.35 15.86
N LEU A 49 1.44 -16.23 16.70
CA LEU A 49 2.82 -16.69 16.63
C LEU A 49 2.96 -18.10 16.06
N GLY A 50 1.86 -18.80 15.88
CA GLY A 50 1.85 -20.12 15.24
C GLY A 50 2.39 -20.07 13.82
N THR A 51 3.29 -21.00 13.50
CA THR A 51 3.99 -21.06 12.19
C THR A 51 3.32 -21.98 11.18
N THR A 52 2.24 -22.65 11.58
CA THR A 52 1.55 -23.66 10.77
C THR A 52 0.10 -23.25 10.56
N TRP A 53 -0.32 -23.26 9.30
CA TRP A 53 -1.72 -23.05 8.89
C TRP A 53 -2.22 -24.33 8.23
N LYS A 54 -3.07 -25.09 8.92
CA LYS A 54 -3.70 -26.35 8.46
C LYS A 54 -5.13 -26.43 8.99
N PRO A 55 -6.10 -25.78 8.32
CA PRO A 55 -7.50 -25.76 8.76
C PRO A 55 -8.14 -27.14 8.94
N GLY A 56 -7.77 -28.10 8.09
CA GLY A 56 -8.27 -29.49 8.22
C GLY A 56 -7.86 -30.23 9.50
N ASN A 57 -6.92 -29.68 10.28
CA ASN A 57 -6.46 -30.19 11.55
C ASN A 57 -6.71 -29.17 12.69
N ASP A 58 -7.56 -28.17 12.48
CA ASP A 58 -7.85 -27.08 13.41
C ASP A 58 -6.62 -26.29 13.89
N ILE A 59 -5.58 -26.18 13.04
CA ILE A 59 -4.35 -25.41 13.31
C ILE A 59 -4.37 -24.13 12.49
N TYR A 60 -4.38 -22.97 13.18
CA TYR A 60 -4.61 -21.65 12.59
C TYR A 60 -3.52 -20.62 12.91
N GLY A 61 -2.23 -20.97 12.75
CA GLY A 61 -1.13 -20.05 12.96
C GLY A 61 -0.90 -19.12 11.77
N ILE A 62 -0.98 -17.80 11.98
CA ILE A 62 -0.87 -16.78 10.90
C ILE A 62 0.48 -16.06 10.84
N PHE A 63 1.44 -16.41 11.68
CA PHE A 63 2.75 -15.77 11.70
C PHE A 63 3.46 -15.73 10.34
N PRO A 64 3.44 -16.82 9.52
CA PRO A 64 4.02 -16.77 8.17
C PRO A 64 3.38 -15.72 7.27
N MET A 65 2.05 -15.49 7.40
CA MET A 65 1.31 -14.50 6.60
C MET A 65 1.62 -13.07 7.05
N ILE A 66 1.83 -12.85 8.35
CA ILE A 66 2.29 -11.56 8.88
C ILE A 66 3.67 -11.22 8.31
N LEU A 67 4.63 -12.15 8.40
CA LEU A 67 5.96 -11.96 7.81
C LEU A 67 5.90 -11.78 6.30
N GLY A 68 5.04 -12.55 5.62
CA GLY A 68 4.83 -12.43 4.19
C GLY A 68 4.36 -11.05 3.78
N SER A 69 3.37 -10.50 4.48
CA SER A 69 2.88 -9.14 4.25
C SER A 69 3.97 -8.10 4.48
N ILE A 70 4.76 -8.23 5.57
CA ILE A 70 5.87 -7.33 5.87
C ILE A 70 6.94 -7.36 4.78
N TYR A 71 7.41 -8.54 4.39
CA TYR A 71 8.50 -8.67 3.43
C TYR A 71 8.14 -8.18 2.03
N VAL A 72 6.92 -8.53 1.56
CA VAL A 72 6.45 -8.09 0.24
C VAL A 72 6.25 -6.58 0.22
N THR A 73 5.65 -6.01 1.26
CA THR A 73 5.45 -4.55 1.38
C THR A 73 6.77 -3.81 1.51
N ALA A 74 7.68 -4.27 2.36
CA ALA A 74 9.01 -3.66 2.52
C ALA A 74 9.78 -3.67 1.19
N GLY A 75 9.77 -4.79 0.47
CA GLY A 75 10.39 -4.88 -0.86
C GLY A 75 9.76 -3.93 -1.87
N ALA A 76 8.43 -3.79 -1.88
CA ALA A 76 7.73 -2.84 -2.74
C ALA A 76 8.10 -1.38 -2.42
N ILE A 77 8.23 -1.03 -1.14
CA ILE A 77 8.65 0.30 -0.67
C ILE A 77 10.08 0.60 -1.12
N ILE A 78 11.02 -0.33 -0.90
CA ILE A 78 12.43 -0.16 -1.26
C ILE A 78 12.60 0.10 -2.76
N ILE A 79 11.76 -0.51 -3.60
CA ILE A 79 11.80 -0.33 -5.06
C ILE A 79 10.98 0.90 -5.48
N GLY A 80 9.73 0.98 -5.03
CA GLY A 80 8.76 1.94 -5.55
C GLY A 80 8.95 3.36 -5.03
N VAL A 81 9.34 3.55 -3.75
CA VAL A 81 9.49 4.90 -3.18
C VAL A 81 10.63 5.68 -3.84
N PRO A 82 11.86 5.16 -3.98
CA PRO A 82 12.93 5.91 -4.64
C PRO A 82 12.59 6.28 -6.09
N ILE A 83 12.09 5.31 -6.86
CA ILE A 83 11.71 5.53 -8.27
C ILE A 83 10.57 6.55 -8.36
N GLY A 84 9.53 6.39 -7.55
CA GLY A 84 8.37 7.27 -7.55
C GLY A 84 8.73 8.70 -7.15
N LEU A 85 9.55 8.87 -6.12
CA LEU A 85 9.98 10.20 -5.67
C LEU A 85 10.89 10.91 -6.69
N LEU A 86 11.87 10.19 -7.24
CA LEU A 86 12.75 10.76 -8.29
C LEU A 86 11.94 11.16 -9.53
N THR A 87 10.97 10.34 -9.92
CA THR A 87 10.05 10.65 -11.02
C THR A 87 9.20 11.88 -10.70
N ALA A 88 8.67 12.00 -9.48
CA ALA A 88 7.89 13.17 -9.05
C ALA A 88 8.71 14.46 -9.11
N VAL A 89 9.95 14.43 -8.62
CA VAL A 89 10.89 15.57 -8.68
C VAL A 89 11.19 15.94 -10.13
N PHE A 90 11.49 14.94 -10.97
CA PHE A 90 11.73 15.15 -12.40
C PHE A 90 10.53 15.82 -13.06
N LEU A 91 9.31 15.30 -12.86
CA LEU A 91 8.10 15.86 -13.46
C LEU A 91 7.79 17.28 -12.97
N ALA A 92 8.10 17.57 -11.70
CA ALA A 92 7.80 18.87 -11.11
C ALA A 92 8.75 19.99 -11.59
N TRP A 93 10.06 19.72 -11.72
CA TRP A 93 11.09 20.76 -11.90
C TRP A 93 12.03 20.58 -13.10
N TYR A 94 12.21 19.37 -13.61
CA TYR A 94 13.20 19.08 -14.66
C TYR A 94 12.58 18.68 -16.00
N CYS A 95 11.29 18.31 -16.01
CA CYS A 95 10.65 17.77 -17.19
C CYS A 95 10.26 18.88 -18.17
N PRO A 96 10.75 18.86 -19.44
CA PRO A 96 10.28 19.77 -20.48
C PRO A 96 8.76 19.59 -20.71
N GLU A 97 8.06 20.68 -20.99
CA GLU A 97 6.60 20.69 -21.12
C GLU A 97 6.07 19.69 -22.16
N LYS A 98 6.82 19.50 -23.27
CA LYS A 98 6.47 18.52 -24.31
C LYS A 98 6.48 17.09 -23.79
N ILE A 99 7.47 16.74 -22.96
CA ILE A 99 7.61 15.41 -22.35
C ILE A 99 6.58 15.24 -21.23
N TYR A 100 6.36 16.27 -20.43
CA TYR A 100 5.36 16.27 -19.36
C TYR A 100 3.95 15.94 -19.87
N LYS A 101 3.53 16.53 -21.00
CA LYS A 101 2.22 16.28 -21.63
C LYS A 101 2.00 14.81 -22.04
N VAL A 102 3.06 14.03 -22.16
CA VAL A 102 2.99 12.60 -22.51
C VAL A 102 3.16 11.73 -21.26
N VAL A 103 4.17 12.01 -20.44
CA VAL A 103 4.52 11.16 -19.29
C VAL A 103 3.48 11.26 -18.18
N LYS A 104 2.96 12.45 -17.91
CA LYS A 104 1.96 12.63 -16.85
C LYS A 104 0.68 11.81 -17.10
N PRO A 105 0.03 11.90 -18.26
CA PRO A 105 -1.12 11.04 -18.57
C PRO A 105 -0.77 9.54 -18.57
N ALA A 106 0.43 9.16 -19.03
CA ALA A 106 0.86 7.76 -18.98
C ALA A 106 0.93 7.21 -17.55
N VAL A 107 1.47 8.00 -16.61
CA VAL A 107 1.48 7.65 -15.18
C VAL A 107 0.05 7.56 -14.63
N GLU A 108 -0.83 8.47 -15.01
CA GLU A 108 -2.24 8.45 -14.58
C GLU A 108 -3.00 7.24 -15.14
N LEU A 109 -2.73 6.84 -16.39
CA LEU A 109 -3.30 5.62 -16.97
C LEU A 109 -2.87 4.36 -16.21
N LEU A 110 -1.61 4.28 -15.73
CA LEU A 110 -1.16 3.17 -14.90
C LEU A 110 -1.99 3.04 -13.61
N ALA A 111 -2.45 4.15 -13.02
CA ALA A 111 -3.33 4.11 -11.84
C ALA A 111 -4.70 3.47 -12.13
N GLY A 112 -5.17 3.56 -13.37
CA GLY A 112 -6.45 3.02 -13.83
C GLY A 112 -6.43 1.53 -14.19
N ILE A 113 -5.25 0.90 -14.28
CA ILE A 113 -5.13 -0.52 -14.62
C ILE A 113 -5.64 -1.38 -13.44
N PRO A 114 -6.58 -2.32 -13.66
CA PRO A 114 -7.02 -3.26 -12.63
C PRO A 114 -5.88 -4.11 -12.08
N SER A 115 -5.87 -4.38 -10.77
CA SER A 115 -4.79 -5.13 -10.12
C SER A 115 -4.62 -6.55 -10.66
N VAL A 116 -5.71 -7.18 -11.12
CA VAL A 116 -5.67 -8.50 -11.77
C VAL A 116 -4.84 -8.46 -13.06
N VAL A 117 -4.92 -7.38 -13.84
CA VAL A 117 -4.12 -7.21 -15.06
C VAL A 117 -2.64 -7.09 -14.73
N TYR A 118 -2.29 -6.33 -13.68
CA TYR A 118 -0.93 -6.29 -13.15
C TYR A 118 -0.46 -7.67 -12.68
N GLY A 119 -1.32 -8.42 -11.98
CA GLY A 119 -1.02 -9.78 -11.54
C GLY A 119 -0.74 -10.72 -12.72
N PHE A 120 -1.57 -10.65 -13.77
CA PHE A 120 -1.37 -11.41 -15.00
C PHE A 120 -0.05 -11.04 -15.69
N PHE A 121 0.24 -9.75 -15.84
CA PHE A 121 1.54 -9.28 -16.35
C PHE A 121 2.70 -9.82 -15.51
N GLY A 122 2.59 -9.75 -14.20
CA GLY A 122 3.60 -10.28 -13.27
C GLY A 122 3.81 -11.78 -13.46
N MET A 123 2.74 -12.55 -13.61
CA MET A 123 2.79 -13.99 -13.83
C MET A 123 3.43 -14.35 -15.18
N VAL A 124 3.17 -13.58 -16.25
CA VAL A 124 3.65 -13.88 -17.61
C VAL A 124 5.06 -13.34 -17.86
N MET A 125 5.44 -12.20 -17.23
CA MET A 125 6.72 -11.53 -17.50
C MET A 125 7.69 -11.60 -16.32
N ILE A 126 7.25 -11.20 -15.11
CA ILE A 126 8.16 -11.09 -13.94
C ILE A 126 8.54 -12.49 -13.41
N VAL A 127 7.57 -13.37 -13.22
CA VAL A 127 7.80 -14.71 -12.68
C VAL A 127 8.72 -15.54 -13.59
N PRO A 128 8.52 -15.61 -14.93
CA PRO A 128 9.45 -16.30 -15.81
C PRO A 128 10.84 -15.67 -15.85
N ALA A 129 10.94 -14.32 -15.82
CA ALA A 129 12.22 -13.63 -15.79
C ALA A 129 13.03 -13.98 -14.53
N ILE A 130 12.36 -14.01 -13.35
CA ILE A 130 13.01 -14.42 -12.10
C ILE A 130 13.42 -15.90 -12.15
N ARG A 131 12.53 -16.77 -12.66
CA ARG A 131 12.82 -18.19 -12.82
C ARG A 131 14.04 -18.43 -13.71
N TYR A 132 14.15 -17.70 -14.81
CA TYR A 132 15.25 -17.84 -15.77
C TYR A 132 16.58 -17.38 -15.16
N ASN A 133 16.60 -16.24 -14.47
CA ASN A 133 17.84 -15.65 -13.95
C ASN A 133 18.29 -16.23 -12.60
N PHE A 134 17.36 -16.65 -11.74
CA PHE A 134 17.65 -17.07 -10.36
C PHE A 134 17.22 -18.51 -10.06
N GLY A 135 16.57 -19.18 -11.01
CA GLY A 135 16.06 -20.53 -10.82
C GLY A 135 14.79 -20.62 -9.95
N GLY A 136 14.44 -21.84 -9.55
CA GLY A 136 13.28 -22.12 -8.73
C GLY A 136 11.94 -22.01 -9.47
N THR A 137 10.86 -21.66 -8.76
CA THR A 137 9.51 -21.49 -9.35
C THR A 137 9.31 -20.14 -10.01
N GLY A 138 10.13 -19.14 -9.65
CA GLY A 138 9.96 -17.73 -10.03
C GLY A 138 8.92 -16.99 -9.20
N SER A 139 7.84 -17.65 -8.76
CA SER A 139 6.87 -17.08 -7.83
C SER A 139 7.50 -16.93 -6.44
N SER A 140 7.58 -15.69 -5.94
CA SER A 140 8.44 -15.37 -4.80
C SER A 140 8.10 -14.02 -4.18
N ILE A 141 8.70 -13.73 -3.01
CA ILE A 141 8.68 -12.41 -2.40
C ILE A 141 9.21 -11.36 -3.39
N LEU A 142 10.32 -11.65 -4.08
CA LEU A 142 10.91 -10.73 -5.05
C LEU A 142 9.94 -10.39 -6.19
N ALA A 143 9.26 -11.39 -6.77
CA ALA A 143 8.27 -11.15 -7.82
C ALA A 143 7.13 -10.25 -7.35
N ALA A 144 6.58 -10.54 -6.16
CA ALA A 144 5.53 -9.74 -5.56
C ALA A 144 6.00 -8.31 -5.22
N SER A 145 7.22 -8.16 -4.70
CA SER A 145 7.81 -6.85 -4.37
C SER A 145 8.03 -5.98 -5.59
N ILE A 146 8.54 -6.52 -6.69
CA ILE A 146 8.72 -5.79 -7.95
C ILE A 146 7.37 -5.36 -8.50
N LEU A 147 6.41 -6.29 -8.56
CA LEU A 147 5.08 -5.99 -9.08
C LEU A 147 4.37 -4.90 -8.27
N LEU A 148 4.35 -5.04 -6.94
CA LEU A 148 3.77 -4.03 -6.06
C LEU A 148 4.54 -2.70 -6.12
N GLY A 149 5.86 -2.74 -6.23
CA GLY A 149 6.68 -1.56 -6.43
C GLY A 149 6.23 -0.75 -7.65
N ILE A 150 5.95 -1.42 -8.77
CA ILE A 150 5.40 -0.78 -9.98
C ILE A 150 3.99 -0.23 -9.73
N MET A 151 3.14 -0.99 -9.04
CA MET A 151 1.73 -0.61 -8.80
C MET A 151 1.55 0.61 -7.89
N ILE A 152 2.51 0.87 -6.99
CA ILE A 152 2.44 2.04 -6.09
C ILE A 152 3.01 3.31 -6.72
N LEU A 153 3.78 3.21 -7.82
CA LEU A 153 4.41 4.35 -8.49
C LEU A 153 3.42 5.48 -8.81
N PRO A 154 2.26 5.23 -9.46
CA PRO A 154 1.35 6.30 -9.82
C PRO A 154 0.86 7.11 -8.61
N THR A 155 0.59 6.45 -7.50
CA THR A 155 0.14 7.09 -6.27
C THR A 155 1.23 7.97 -5.68
N ILE A 156 2.46 7.44 -5.56
CA ILE A 156 3.59 8.18 -5.00
C ILE A 156 3.94 9.36 -5.91
N ILE A 157 4.04 9.13 -7.22
CA ILE A 157 4.36 10.18 -8.20
C ILE A 157 3.31 11.28 -8.17
N GLY A 158 2.03 10.94 -8.29
CA GLY A 158 0.95 11.91 -8.40
C GLY A 158 0.84 12.82 -7.17
N VAL A 159 0.85 12.23 -5.97
CA VAL A 159 0.73 13.00 -4.72
C VAL A 159 1.99 13.80 -4.43
N SER A 160 3.18 13.20 -4.62
CA SER A 160 4.45 13.90 -4.38
C SER A 160 4.68 15.04 -5.38
N GLU A 161 4.40 14.83 -6.67
CA GLU A 161 4.52 15.88 -7.68
C GLU A 161 3.59 17.05 -7.36
N SER A 162 2.32 16.77 -7.03
CA SER A 162 1.36 17.82 -6.66
C SER A 162 1.80 18.61 -5.44
N ALA A 163 2.36 17.93 -4.43
CA ALA A 163 2.90 18.59 -3.24
C ALA A 163 4.13 19.46 -3.55
N ILE A 164 5.02 18.98 -4.41
CA ILE A 164 6.22 19.74 -4.82
C ILE A 164 5.83 20.98 -5.62
N ARG A 165 4.84 20.87 -6.52
CA ARG A 165 4.33 22.00 -7.30
C ARG A 165 3.54 23.02 -6.49
N ALA A 166 2.95 22.59 -5.37
CA ALA A 166 2.21 23.47 -4.47
C ALA A 166 3.10 24.37 -3.60
N VAL A 167 4.42 24.15 -3.58
CA VAL A 167 5.36 25.03 -2.86
C VAL A 167 5.36 26.40 -3.50
N PRO A 168 5.20 27.52 -2.73
CA PRO A 168 5.26 28.85 -3.28
C PRO A 168 6.59 29.13 -4.02
N GLY A 169 6.52 29.76 -5.21
CA GLY A 169 7.69 30.09 -6.04
C GLY A 169 8.74 30.93 -5.31
N SER A 170 8.33 31.71 -4.31
CA SER A 170 9.23 32.52 -3.47
C SER A 170 10.32 31.72 -2.74
N TYR A 171 10.08 30.42 -2.43
CA TYR A 171 11.13 29.55 -1.87
C TYR A 171 12.25 29.29 -2.87
N TYR A 172 11.88 29.03 -4.10
CA TYR A 172 12.85 28.81 -5.18
C TYR A 172 13.57 30.09 -5.58
N GLU A 173 12.81 31.17 -5.85
CA GLU A 173 13.35 32.47 -6.25
C GLU A 173 14.24 33.09 -5.17
N GLY A 174 13.83 33.01 -3.89
CA GLY A 174 14.65 33.46 -2.77
C GLY A 174 15.97 32.72 -2.65
N SER A 175 15.98 31.40 -2.91
CA SER A 175 17.20 30.59 -2.92
C SER A 175 18.13 31.00 -4.07
N LEU A 176 17.60 31.27 -5.27
CA LEU A 176 18.37 31.78 -6.40
C LEU A 176 18.96 33.17 -6.13
N ALA A 177 18.19 34.06 -5.50
CA ALA A 177 18.63 35.41 -5.14
C ALA A 177 19.81 35.39 -4.16
N LEU A 178 19.96 34.34 -3.35
CA LEU A 178 21.12 34.09 -2.48
C LEU A 178 22.28 33.39 -3.18
N GLY A 179 22.22 33.24 -4.52
CA GLY A 179 23.30 32.67 -5.35
C GLY A 179 23.32 31.14 -5.40
N ALA A 180 22.22 30.43 -4.97
CA ALA A 180 22.16 28.99 -5.12
C ALA A 180 21.92 28.58 -6.59
N THR A 181 22.44 27.41 -7.00
CA THR A 181 22.13 26.84 -8.32
C THR A 181 20.69 26.29 -8.34
N HIS A 182 20.18 26.00 -9.55
CA HIS A 182 18.87 25.39 -9.75
C HIS A 182 18.69 24.12 -8.90
N GLU A 183 19.63 23.19 -9.00
CA GLU A 183 19.60 21.92 -8.26
C GLU A 183 19.58 22.14 -6.75
N ARG A 184 20.45 23.06 -6.27
CA ARG A 184 20.52 23.36 -4.83
C ARG A 184 19.22 23.97 -4.33
N SER A 185 18.60 24.85 -5.11
CA SER A 185 17.31 25.46 -4.78
C SER A 185 16.18 24.43 -4.71
N VAL A 186 16.13 23.50 -5.69
CA VAL A 186 15.14 22.40 -5.66
C VAL A 186 15.35 21.49 -4.46
N PHE A 187 16.58 20.96 -4.26
CA PHE A 187 16.82 19.95 -3.22
C PHE A 187 16.90 20.52 -1.80
N ARG A 188 17.29 21.79 -1.61
CA ARG A 188 17.50 22.38 -0.29
C ARG A 188 16.43 23.39 0.15
N ALA A 189 15.61 23.91 -0.76
CA ALA A 189 14.52 24.82 -0.43
C ALA A 189 13.15 24.20 -0.74
N VAL A 190 12.92 23.77 -1.99
CA VAL A 190 11.61 23.31 -2.43
C VAL A 190 11.24 21.94 -1.84
N LEU A 191 12.10 20.91 -1.95
CA LEU A 191 11.78 19.58 -1.46
C LEU A 191 11.56 19.52 0.06
N PRO A 192 12.37 20.20 0.91
CA PRO A 192 12.08 20.30 2.33
C PRO A 192 10.74 20.98 2.63
N ALA A 193 10.35 22.01 1.87
CA ALA A 193 9.06 22.65 2.01
C ALA A 193 7.89 21.74 1.61
N ALA A 194 8.10 20.82 0.65
CA ALA A 194 7.10 19.84 0.21
C ALA A 194 7.06 18.56 1.06
N LYS A 195 7.94 18.41 2.07
CA LYS A 195 8.18 17.14 2.78
C LYS A 195 6.90 16.48 3.31
N SER A 196 5.96 17.23 3.87
CA SER A 196 4.73 16.68 4.45
C SER A 196 3.82 16.05 3.38
N GLY A 197 3.73 16.67 2.21
CA GLY A 197 2.96 16.12 1.09
C GLY A 197 3.66 14.92 0.42
N ILE A 198 5.00 14.93 0.34
CA ILE A 198 5.78 13.78 -0.12
C ILE A 198 5.55 12.58 0.81
N PHE A 199 5.62 12.78 2.13
CA PHE A 199 5.31 11.71 3.10
C PHE A 199 3.88 11.21 2.96
N ALA A 200 2.90 12.08 2.71
CA ALA A 200 1.52 11.67 2.47
C ALA A 200 1.43 10.75 1.23
N GLY A 201 2.13 11.07 0.14
CA GLY A 201 2.20 10.22 -1.05
C GLY A 201 2.80 8.84 -0.78
N ILE A 202 3.87 8.79 0.02
CA ILE A 202 4.50 7.53 0.44
C ILE A 202 3.53 6.71 1.29
N ILE A 203 2.87 7.30 2.29
CA ILE A 203 1.92 6.63 3.18
C ILE A 203 0.76 6.01 2.37
N LEU A 204 0.20 6.76 1.41
CA LEU A 204 -0.86 6.27 0.53
C LEU A 204 -0.37 5.10 -0.33
N GLY A 205 0.84 5.16 -0.88
CA GLY A 205 1.46 4.07 -1.62
C GLY A 205 1.67 2.82 -0.76
N VAL A 206 2.15 2.97 0.47
CA VAL A 206 2.33 1.87 1.44
C VAL A 206 0.99 1.24 1.81
N GLY A 207 -0.02 2.05 2.11
CA GLY A 207 -1.37 1.56 2.41
C GLY A 207 -1.94 0.72 1.26
N ARG A 208 -1.74 1.16 0.01
CA ARG A 208 -2.12 0.41 -1.20
C ARG A 208 -1.36 -0.92 -1.30
N ALA A 209 -0.04 -0.93 -1.04
CA ALA A 209 0.77 -2.15 -1.10
C ALA A 209 0.33 -3.21 -0.08
N ILE A 210 0.04 -2.80 1.16
CA ILE A 210 -0.41 -3.71 2.22
C ILE A 210 -1.77 -4.33 1.90
N GLY A 211 -2.68 -3.54 1.32
CA GLY A 211 -4.04 -3.97 0.97
C GLY A 211 -4.12 -4.78 -0.32
N GLU A 212 -3.04 -4.82 -1.13
CA GLU A 212 -3.08 -5.50 -2.42
C GLU A 212 -3.22 -7.01 -2.24
N THR A 213 -4.16 -7.58 -2.97
CA THR A 213 -4.52 -8.98 -2.84
C THR A 213 -4.37 -9.74 -4.15
N MET A 214 -5.11 -9.32 -5.17
CA MET A 214 -5.25 -10.10 -6.40
C MET A 214 -3.95 -10.23 -7.19
N ALA A 215 -3.20 -9.14 -7.32
CA ALA A 215 -1.90 -9.17 -7.98
C ALA A 215 -0.89 -10.04 -7.21
N VAL A 216 -0.89 -9.98 -5.87
CA VAL A 216 -0.01 -10.78 -5.02
C VAL A 216 -0.31 -12.26 -5.12
N ILE A 217 -1.59 -12.68 -5.08
CA ILE A 217 -1.99 -14.09 -5.23
C ILE A 217 -1.40 -14.70 -6.51
N MET A 218 -1.33 -13.96 -7.59
CA MET A 218 -0.84 -14.47 -8.88
C MET A 218 0.67 -14.68 -8.94
N VAL A 219 1.46 -13.94 -8.15
CA VAL A 219 2.94 -13.93 -8.28
C VAL A 219 3.72 -14.35 -7.04
N ALA A 220 3.09 -14.33 -5.85
CA ALA A 220 3.79 -14.59 -4.59
C ALA A 220 4.03 -16.09 -4.29
N GLY A 221 3.36 -17.00 -4.99
CA GLY A 221 3.51 -18.44 -4.80
C GLY A 221 2.72 -19.05 -3.63
N ASN A 222 2.00 -18.24 -2.86
CA ASN A 222 0.96 -18.58 -1.87
C ASN A 222 1.32 -19.65 -0.82
N GLN A 223 2.60 -19.74 -0.43
CA GLN A 223 3.06 -20.74 0.54
C GLN A 223 2.81 -20.26 1.97
N ALA A 224 1.98 -20.97 2.72
CA ALA A 224 1.65 -20.69 4.12
C ALA A 224 2.75 -21.21 5.07
N ARG A 225 3.98 -20.76 4.89
CA ARG A 225 5.15 -21.11 5.70
C ARG A 225 6.10 -19.92 5.82
N VAL A 226 6.90 -19.91 6.88
CA VAL A 226 7.93 -18.88 7.08
C VAL A 226 8.92 -18.92 5.91
N PRO A 227 9.09 -17.83 5.15
CA PRO A 227 9.97 -17.82 3.99
C PRO A 227 11.44 -17.84 4.41
N LYS A 228 12.24 -18.69 3.75
CA LYS A 228 13.68 -18.83 3.98
C LYS A 228 14.50 -18.07 2.91
N GLY A 229 14.04 -16.92 2.47
CA GLY A 229 14.71 -16.06 1.49
C GLY A 229 13.77 -15.39 0.51
N ILE A 230 14.26 -14.35 -0.16
CA ILE A 230 13.48 -13.47 -1.06
C ILE A 230 12.99 -14.17 -2.35
N LEU A 231 13.64 -15.27 -2.74
CA LEU A 231 13.27 -16.09 -3.91
C LEU A 231 12.28 -17.21 -3.57
N LYS A 232 11.80 -17.28 -2.32
CA LYS A 232 10.81 -18.28 -1.90
C LYS A 232 9.41 -17.70 -1.95
N GLY A 233 8.44 -18.59 -2.23
CA GLY A 233 7.02 -18.24 -2.21
C GLY A 233 6.56 -17.92 -0.80
N VAL A 234 5.60 -17.02 -0.72
CA VAL A 234 5.01 -16.53 0.54
C VAL A 234 3.51 -16.32 0.36
N ARG A 235 2.76 -16.37 1.45
CA ARG A 235 1.36 -15.99 1.50
C ARG A 235 1.22 -14.73 2.36
N THR A 236 0.46 -13.74 1.90
CA THR A 236 0.13 -12.53 2.69
C THR A 236 -1.16 -12.74 3.48
N LEU A 237 -1.44 -11.87 4.45
CA LEU A 237 -2.69 -11.88 5.23
C LEU A 237 -3.91 -11.73 4.31
N THR A 238 -3.86 -10.79 3.38
CA THR A 238 -4.93 -10.54 2.39
C THR A 238 -5.15 -11.75 1.48
N ALA A 239 -4.06 -12.35 0.97
CA ALA A 239 -4.13 -13.54 0.14
C ALA A 239 -4.73 -14.73 0.90
N ASN A 240 -4.37 -14.93 2.18
CA ASN A 240 -4.93 -16.00 2.99
C ASN A 240 -6.44 -15.91 3.11
N ILE A 241 -6.96 -14.72 3.40
CA ILE A 241 -8.40 -14.47 3.53
C ILE A 241 -9.11 -14.78 2.21
N VAL A 242 -8.67 -14.18 1.11
CA VAL A 242 -9.39 -14.27 -0.18
C VAL A 242 -9.32 -15.67 -0.78
N MET A 243 -8.20 -16.37 -0.63
CA MET A 243 -8.06 -17.72 -1.19
C MET A 243 -8.94 -18.75 -0.49
N GLU A 244 -9.20 -18.61 0.80
CA GLU A 244 -9.87 -19.63 1.60
C GLU A 244 -11.29 -19.26 2.01
N MET A 245 -11.68 -17.98 2.03
CA MET A 245 -12.99 -17.51 2.47
C MET A 245 -14.16 -18.13 1.73
N GLY A 246 -13.98 -18.47 0.45
CA GLY A 246 -15.06 -19.00 -0.41
C GLY A 246 -15.54 -20.41 -0.03
N TYR A 247 -14.71 -21.18 0.68
CA TYR A 247 -15.03 -22.55 1.09
C TYR A 247 -14.88 -22.79 2.60
N ALA A 248 -14.47 -21.76 3.35
CA ALA A 248 -14.28 -21.88 4.78
C ALA A 248 -15.61 -21.92 5.54
N GLU A 249 -15.73 -22.87 6.48
CA GLU A 249 -16.90 -23.03 7.35
C GLU A 249 -16.47 -23.07 8.82
N GLY A 250 -17.41 -22.84 9.73
CA GLY A 250 -17.20 -22.94 11.18
C GLY A 250 -15.99 -22.17 11.69
N LEU A 251 -15.13 -22.81 12.47
CA LEU A 251 -13.95 -22.19 13.08
C LEU A 251 -12.94 -21.69 12.03
N HIS A 252 -12.83 -22.38 10.87
CA HIS A 252 -11.98 -21.93 9.78
C HIS A 252 -12.40 -20.54 9.26
N ARG A 253 -13.69 -20.33 9.01
CA ARG A 253 -14.22 -19.03 8.59
C ARG A 253 -14.02 -17.95 9.67
N GLU A 254 -14.28 -18.31 10.94
CA GLU A 254 -14.03 -17.40 12.06
C GLU A 254 -12.54 -17.02 12.16
N ALA A 255 -11.60 -17.94 11.93
CA ALA A 255 -10.16 -17.69 11.90
C ALA A 255 -9.74 -16.76 10.75
N LEU A 256 -10.39 -16.85 9.58
CA LEU A 256 -10.14 -15.91 8.48
C LEU A 256 -10.66 -14.50 8.81
N ILE A 257 -11.81 -14.38 9.49
CA ILE A 257 -12.30 -13.09 9.99
C ILE A 257 -11.32 -12.53 11.04
N ALA A 258 -10.81 -13.37 11.94
CA ALA A 258 -9.77 -13.01 12.90
C ALA A 258 -8.49 -12.53 12.21
N THR A 259 -8.10 -13.16 11.10
CA THR A 259 -6.99 -12.68 10.25
C THR A 259 -7.26 -11.27 9.72
N GLY A 260 -8.52 -10.96 9.37
CA GLY A 260 -8.96 -9.61 8.99
C GLY A 260 -8.81 -8.59 10.13
N VAL A 261 -9.09 -8.97 11.38
CA VAL A 261 -8.84 -8.11 12.56
C VAL A 261 -7.34 -7.81 12.69
N VAL A 262 -6.49 -8.84 12.56
CA VAL A 262 -5.02 -8.64 12.62
C VAL A 262 -4.53 -7.74 11.50
N LEU A 263 -5.03 -7.92 10.28
CA LEU A 263 -4.71 -7.04 9.14
C LEU A 263 -5.12 -5.59 9.41
N PHE A 264 -6.33 -5.38 9.94
CA PHE A 264 -6.82 -4.05 10.28
C PHE A 264 -5.94 -3.37 11.33
N VAL A 265 -5.61 -4.07 12.42
CA VAL A 265 -4.70 -3.55 13.47
C VAL A 265 -3.31 -3.29 12.90
N PHE A 266 -2.79 -4.17 12.04
CA PHE A 266 -1.50 -4.02 11.38
C PHE A 266 -1.44 -2.75 10.52
N ILE A 267 -2.49 -2.47 9.72
CA ILE A 267 -2.59 -1.24 8.93
C ILE A 267 -2.66 -0.01 9.84
N LEU A 268 -3.42 -0.06 10.94
CA LEU A 268 -3.49 1.05 11.90
C LEU A 268 -2.12 1.35 12.52
N ILE A 269 -1.37 0.33 12.94
CA ILE A 269 -0.03 0.50 13.52
C ILE A 269 0.91 1.16 12.51
N ILE A 270 0.90 0.70 11.26
CA ILE A 270 1.75 1.27 10.21
C ILE A 270 1.37 2.74 9.94
N ASN A 271 0.09 3.03 9.78
CA ASN A 271 -0.38 4.40 9.55
C ASN A 271 -0.04 5.32 10.74
N LEU A 272 -0.16 4.83 11.97
CA LEU A 272 0.22 5.58 13.17
C LEU A 272 1.74 5.85 13.21
N ALA A 273 2.56 4.84 12.90
CA ALA A 273 4.02 4.98 12.84
C ALA A 273 4.43 6.05 11.82
N PHE A 274 3.87 6.00 10.61
CA PHE A 274 4.13 7.02 9.59
C PHE A 274 3.61 8.41 9.99
N SER A 275 2.45 8.49 10.63
CA SER A 275 1.90 9.77 11.13
C SER A 275 2.81 10.40 12.18
N ILE A 276 3.38 9.61 13.09
CA ILE A 276 4.35 10.08 14.08
C ILE A 276 5.63 10.58 13.41
N ILE A 277 6.15 9.84 12.40
CA ILE A 277 7.33 10.27 11.63
C ILE A 277 7.06 11.60 10.93
N LYS A 278 5.89 11.74 10.29
CA LYS A 278 5.47 12.98 9.63
C LYS A 278 5.45 14.15 10.62
N MET A 279 4.79 13.99 11.76
CA MET A 279 4.70 15.06 12.79
C MET A 279 6.06 15.48 13.35
N ARG A 280 7.02 14.55 13.50
CA ARG A 280 8.39 14.90 13.90
C ARG A 280 9.12 15.68 12.82
N SER A 281 8.97 15.26 11.57
CA SER A 281 9.59 15.93 10.41
C SER A 281 9.04 17.34 10.15
N GLU A 282 7.83 17.68 10.62
CA GLU A 282 7.26 19.02 10.52
C GLU A 282 7.75 19.98 11.62
N LYS A 283 8.33 19.44 12.70
CA LYS A 283 8.88 20.23 13.83
C LYS A 283 10.35 20.60 13.67
N GLU A 284 11.06 19.96 12.76
CA GLU A 284 12.44 20.25 12.36
C GLU A 284 12.48 21.14 11.08
#